data_45866fef788d1c3bc03f10f46103278a
#
_entry.id   45866fef788d1c3bc03f10f46103278a
#
_cell.length_a   1.000
_cell.length_b   1.000
_cell.length_c   1.000
_cell.angle_alpha   90.00
_cell.angle_beta   90.00
_cell.angle_gamma   90.00
#
_symmetry.space_group_name_H-M   'P 1'
#
loop_
_entity.id
_entity.type
_entity.pdbx_description
1 polymer ?
#
loop_
_entity_poly.entity_id
_entity_poly.type
_entity_poly.pdbx_seq_one_letter_code
_entity_poly.pdbx_strand_id
1 'polypeptide(L)'
;MFMRLREYGFFAVLMCMILAAGYVLNSKQDPSYLQSNAQPTPDGNTDNNDPYPEESRVAQQMDVREELSRKLKLATGVLEKRTSDLPEMIKSKKIRVLTTYTFANYFVSEGQQYGYEYSQMEEFKKFLNKGKTRRDRIVEFYYIPISYDMLIPALENGYGDIVAAHLTITTKRSEAVDFTSPYLWNLKEVLVTHEDIDEIKTLEDLSERVVYVREDSSYHTSLKNLNASFSAKKIPPIKIVTLPGLVNTGEIIEMVNAGAIPMTLADSHIASFAGELFSDIRVHTSIVFNEDVKFGWMVRKNNPQLKARLNDFITTVKKGTLIGNIYFKRYFKENPWVREALKREDLNKFSTYAPLFKKYGEKYGIDWMLIAALSFQESQFDPNARSRYGAVGLMQVLPSTGKEMGISNIKSPENNVHAGVKYLDYVRDRYFSTEDIPMDEQVRFALASYNAGPANIQKSRNTAEAMGYDPTQWFDNVEMGTMKQVGPEPVQYVRNINKYYLSFLISDVVADVKEEYKQKKLNELKKKK
;
A
#
# COMPACT_ATOMS: atom_id res chain seq x y z
N MET A 1 -4.73 -25.96 10.39
CA MET A 1 -3.73 -25.78 9.31
C MET A 1 -4.24 -24.95 8.15
N PHE A 2 -5.54 -24.88 7.86
CA PHE A 2 -6.15 -24.12 6.76
C PHE A 2 -6.38 -22.61 7.02
N MET A 3 -6.09 -22.10 8.20
CA MET A 3 -6.31 -20.68 8.57
C MET A 3 -5.11 -19.75 8.33
N ARG A 4 -3.97 -20.25 7.83
CA ARG A 4 -2.72 -19.46 7.71
C ARG A 4 -2.57 -18.61 6.43
N LEU A 5 -3.46 -18.77 5.44
CA LEU A 5 -3.36 -18.07 4.14
C LEU A 5 -4.15 -16.75 4.06
N ARG A 6 -4.76 -16.30 5.14
CA ARG A 6 -5.78 -15.25 5.14
C ARG A 6 -5.28 -13.81 5.18
N GLU A 7 -3.99 -13.58 5.41
CA GLU A 7 -3.55 -12.27 5.93
C GLU A 7 -2.59 -11.44 5.07
N TYR A 8 -2.24 -11.85 3.84
CA TYR A 8 -1.16 -11.17 3.08
C TYR A 8 -1.55 -10.59 1.73
N GLY A 9 -2.80 -10.42 1.41
CA GLY A 9 -3.19 -10.07 0.09
C GLY A 9 -4.10 -8.92 -0.16
N PHE A 10 -3.76 -7.77 0.29
CA PHE A 10 -4.74 -6.74 0.50
C PHE A 10 -4.70 -5.51 -0.43
N PHE A 11 -3.74 -5.35 -1.35
CA PHE A 11 -3.39 -4.03 -1.84
C PHE A 11 -3.73 -3.64 -3.28
N ALA A 12 -4.23 -4.51 -4.11
CA ALA A 12 -4.17 -4.28 -5.55
C ALA A 12 -5.43 -3.77 -6.24
N VAL A 13 -6.59 -3.98 -5.65
CA VAL A 13 -7.86 -3.69 -6.35
C VAL A 13 -8.22 -2.21 -6.29
N LEU A 14 -7.78 -1.51 -5.27
CA LEU A 14 -8.09 -0.09 -5.12
C LEU A 14 -7.57 0.75 -6.28
N MET A 15 -6.39 0.46 -6.81
CA MET A 15 -5.82 1.23 -7.90
C MET A 15 -6.31 0.80 -9.29
N CYS A 16 -6.65 -0.46 -9.50
CA CYS A 16 -7.38 -0.86 -10.71
C CYS A 16 -8.71 -0.11 -10.83
N MET A 17 -9.41 0.10 -9.71
CA MET A 17 -10.64 0.89 -9.70
C MET A 17 -10.40 2.39 -9.86
N ILE A 18 -9.31 2.96 -9.32
CA ILE A 18 -8.97 4.38 -9.51
C ILE A 18 -8.60 4.67 -10.96
N LEU A 19 -7.83 3.80 -11.61
CA LEU A 19 -7.47 3.98 -13.02
C LEU A 19 -8.63 3.66 -13.97
N ALA A 20 -9.47 2.67 -13.63
CA ALA A 20 -10.71 2.43 -14.35
C ALA A 20 -11.70 3.60 -14.18
N ALA A 21 -11.80 4.19 -13.00
CA ALA A 21 -12.60 5.41 -12.79
C ALA A 21 -12.02 6.62 -13.53
N GLY A 22 -10.68 6.79 -13.56
CA GLY A 22 -10.02 7.84 -14.35
C GLY A 22 -10.18 7.64 -15.85
N TYR A 23 -10.14 6.40 -16.34
CA TYR A 23 -10.38 6.05 -17.73
C TYR A 23 -11.84 6.28 -18.13
N VAL A 24 -12.80 5.90 -17.29
CA VAL A 24 -14.26 6.10 -17.53
C VAL A 24 -14.65 7.58 -17.43
N LEU A 25 -14.01 8.38 -16.58
CA LEU A 25 -14.26 9.83 -16.51
C LEU A 25 -13.71 10.56 -17.74
N ASN A 26 -12.62 10.06 -18.35
CA ASN A 26 -12.07 10.63 -19.58
C ASN A 26 -12.77 10.13 -20.86
N SER A 27 -13.45 8.97 -20.82
CA SER A 27 -14.16 8.38 -21.96
C SER A 27 -15.58 8.92 -22.16
N LYS A 28 -16.09 9.75 -21.26
CA LYS A 28 -17.41 10.40 -21.43
C LYS A 28 -17.47 11.47 -22.55
N GLN A 29 -16.39 11.67 -23.29
CA GLN A 29 -16.38 12.62 -24.42
C GLN A 29 -16.54 11.99 -25.81
N ASP A 30 -16.66 10.66 -25.96
CA ASP A 30 -16.91 10.06 -27.28
C ASP A 30 -17.77 8.79 -27.21
N PRO A 31 -19.08 8.88 -27.57
CA PRO A 31 -19.98 7.72 -27.60
C PRO A 31 -19.71 6.72 -28.73
N SER A 32 -18.80 7.01 -29.66
CA SER A 32 -18.58 6.18 -30.86
C SER A 32 -17.71 4.95 -30.64
N TYR A 33 -17.06 4.82 -29.48
CA TYR A 33 -16.12 3.72 -29.20
C TYR A 33 -16.77 2.40 -28.73
N LEU A 34 -18.10 2.38 -28.53
CA LEU A 34 -18.85 1.22 -28.02
C LEU A 34 -19.51 0.36 -29.11
N GLN A 35 -19.31 0.67 -30.40
CA GLN A 35 -20.00 -0.05 -31.50
C GLN A 35 -19.14 -0.94 -32.37
N SER A 36 -17.86 -1.14 -32.12
CA SER A 36 -16.99 -1.86 -33.05
C SER A 36 -16.28 -3.10 -32.49
N ASN A 37 -16.88 -3.98 -31.73
CA ASN A 37 -16.32 -5.34 -31.53
C ASN A 37 -17.35 -6.32 -30.92
N ALA A 38 -18.51 -6.41 -31.52
CA ALA A 38 -19.40 -7.54 -31.27
C ALA A 38 -19.64 -8.27 -32.60
N GLN A 39 -18.88 -9.33 -32.86
CA GLN A 39 -19.31 -10.36 -33.82
C GLN A 39 -20.15 -11.40 -33.08
N PRO A 40 -21.30 -11.80 -33.60
CA PRO A 40 -22.14 -12.82 -32.99
C PRO A 40 -21.62 -14.22 -33.30
N THR A 41 -21.36 -15.01 -32.27
CA THR A 41 -21.26 -16.47 -32.40
C THR A 41 -22.65 -17.05 -32.33
N PRO A 42 -23.04 -17.99 -33.23
CA PRO A 42 -24.31 -18.67 -33.16
C PRO A 42 -24.14 -19.88 -32.26
N ASP A 43 -24.68 -19.85 -31.04
CA ASP A 43 -25.32 -21.02 -30.45
C ASP A 43 -25.99 -20.61 -29.13
N GLY A 44 -27.31 -20.74 -29.16
CA GLY A 44 -28.15 -20.43 -28.02
C GLY A 44 -28.07 -21.49 -26.95
N ASN A 45 -27.73 -21.08 -25.76
CA ASN A 45 -28.26 -21.66 -24.54
C ASN A 45 -28.18 -20.56 -23.44
N THR A 46 -29.30 -19.90 -23.22
CA THR A 46 -29.49 -18.95 -22.13
C THR A 46 -29.94 -19.75 -20.91
N ASP A 47 -29.01 -20.16 -20.07
CA ASP A 47 -29.31 -20.50 -18.68
C ASP A 47 -29.49 -19.20 -17.86
N ASN A 48 -30.72 -18.69 -17.91
CA ASN A 48 -31.22 -17.61 -17.07
C ASN A 48 -31.53 -18.14 -15.67
N ASN A 49 -30.53 -18.30 -14.81
CA ASN A 49 -30.67 -18.51 -13.37
C ASN A 49 -29.66 -17.71 -12.58
N ASP A 50 -29.54 -16.41 -12.88
CA ASP A 50 -28.78 -15.47 -12.04
C ASP A 50 -29.81 -14.63 -11.26
N PRO A 51 -29.81 -14.69 -9.91
CA PRO A 51 -30.82 -14.04 -9.08
C PRO A 51 -30.73 -12.51 -9.04
N TYR A 52 -29.75 -11.91 -9.73
CA TYR A 52 -29.57 -10.45 -9.76
C TYR A 52 -29.56 -9.91 -11.19
N PRO A 53 -30.48 -9.00 -11.56
CA PRO A 53 -30.47 -8.33 -12.85
C PRO A 53 -29.16 -7.54 -13.06
N GLU A 54 -28.68 -7.47 -14.30
CA GLU A 54 -27.45 -6.79 -14.70
C GLU A 54 -27.43 -5.30 -14.26
N GLU A 55 -28.60 -4.65 -14.24
CA GLU A 55 -28.79 -3.27 -13.72
C GLU A 55 -28.47 -3.15 -12.22
N SER A 56 -28.77 -4.16 -11.41
CA SER A 56 -28.47 -4.14 -9.98
C SER A 56 -26.96 -4.29 -9.70
N ARG A 57 -26.24 -5.03 -10.54
CA ARG A 57 -24.77 -5.17 -10.48
C ARG A 57 -24.06 -3.88 -10.87
N VAL A 58 -24.55 -3.19 -11.90
CA VAL A 58 -24.02 -1.89 -12.33
C VAL A 58 -24.29 -0.83 -11.28
N ALA A 59 -25.46 -0.82 -10.65
CA ALA A 59 -25.80 0.10 -9.56
C ALA A 59 -24.95 -0.15 -8.30
N GLN A 60 -24.77 -1.42 -7.89
CA GLN A 60 -23.87 -1.77 -6.78
C GLN A 60 -22.40 -1.44 -7.07
N GLN A 61 -21.93 -1.65 -8.30
CA GLN A 61 -20.57 -1.28 -8.70
C GLN A 61 -20.37 0.25 -8.75
N MET A 62 -21.40 1.01 -9.11
CA MET A 62 -21.34 2.48 -9.06
C MET A 62 -21.33 3.00 -7.63
N ASP A 63 -22.12 2.44 -6.73
CA ASP A 63 -22.16 2.79 -5.30
C ASP A 63 -20.81 2.52 -4.61
N VAL A 64 -20.23 1.36 -4.84
CA VAL A 64 -18.88 1.01 -4.37
C VAL A 64 -17.81 1.96 -4.92
N ARG A 65 -17.93 2.40 -6.19
CA ARG A 65 -17.00 3.35 -6.81
C ARG A 65 -17.11 4.75 -6.22
N GLU A 66 -18.34 5.22 -5.95
CA GLU A 66 -18.56 6.53 -5.32
C GLU A 66 -18.08 6.53 -3.87
N GLU A 67 -18.37 5.48 -3.12
CA GLU A 67 -17.91 5.31 -1.75
C GLU A 67 -16.38 5.27 -1.68
N LEU A 68 -15.75 4.52 -2.59
CA LEU A 68 -14.30 4.43 -2.69
C LEU A 68 -13.68 5.76 -3.10
N SER A 69 -14.28 6.46 -4.06
CA SER A 69 -13.87 7.81 -4.49
C SER A 69 -13.98 8.81 -3.34
N ARG A 70 -15.05 8.72 -2.54
CA ARG A 70 -15.24 9.53 -1.34
C ARG A 70 -14.20 9.23 -0.26
N LYS A 71 -13.96 7.95 0.03
CA LYS A 71 -12.94 7.50 0.98
C LYS A 71 -11.53 7.92 0.56
N LEU A 72 -11.26 7.86 -0.74
CA LEU A 72 -10.01 8.34 -1.31
C LEU A 72 -9.88 9.86 -1.26
N LYS A 73 -10.96 10.61 -1.44
CA LYS A 73 -10.94 12.06 -1.22
C LYS A 73 -10.56 12.40 0.22
N LEU A 74 -10.99 11.65 1.23
CA LEU A 74 -10.53 11.82 2.61
C LEU A 74 -9.00 11.64 2.76
N ALA A 75 -8.42 10.80 1.92
CA ALA A 75 -6.96 10.58 1.88
C ALA A 75 -6.21 11.55 0.95
N THR A 76 -6.87 12.44 0.24
CA THR A 76 -6.47 12.94 -1.08
C THR A 76 -5.73 14.26 -1.18
N GLY A 77 -5.23 14.84 -0.20
CA GLY A 77 -4.14 15.78 -0.52
C GLY A 77 -2.95 15.11 -1.25
N VAL A 78 -2.97 13.77 -1.35
CA VAL A 78 -1.87 12.92 -1.88
C VAL A 78 -2.16 12.33 -3.26
N LEU A 79 -3.44 12.13 -3.65
CA LEU A 79 -3.82 11.39 -4.86
C LEU A 79 -4.22 12.28 -6.05
N GLU A 80 -3.95 13.58 -6.00
CA GLU A 80 -4.12 14.45 -7.16
C GLU A 80 -3.16 14.08 -8.28
N LYS A 81 -3.65 14.10 -9.51
CA LYS A 81 -2.83 13.89 -10.70
C LYS A 81 -1.82 15.03 -10.87
N ARG A 82 -0.53 14.74 -10.76
CA ARG A 82 0.58 15.68 -10.96
C ARG A 82 1.67 15.03 -11.77
N THR A 83 2.20 15.74 -12.75
CA THR A 83 3.26 15.25 -13.65
C THR A 83 4.49 16.16 -13.68
N SER A 84 4.56 17.13 -12.77
CA SER A 84 5.68 18.09 -12.67
C SER A 84 6.98 17.43 -12.21
N ASP A 85 8.12 18.09 -12.45
CA ASP A 85 9.45 17.64 -12.05
C ASP A 85 9.84 18.18 -10.65
N LEU A 86 11.04 17.91 -10.20
CA LEU A 86 11.54 18.17 -8.85
C LEU A 86 11.35 19.60 -8.34
N PRO A 87 11.53 20.69 -9.13
CA PRO A 87 11.35 22.05 -8.62
C PRO A 87 9.95 22.30 -8.08
N GLU A 88 8.92 21.85 -8.79
CA GLU A 88 7.52 21.99 -8.39
C GLU A 88 7.19 21.08 -7.20
N MET A 89 7.79 19.88 -7.14
CA MET A 89 7.67 19.00 -5.99
C MET A 89 8.27 19.66 -4.73
N ILE A 90 9.39 20.34 -4.85
CA ILE A 90 10.01 21.09 -3.76
C ILE A 90 9.12 22.28 -3.37
N LYS A 91 8.55 22.99 -4.34
CA LYS A 91 7.63 24.12 -4.10
C LYS A 91 6.36 23.65 -3.39
N SER A 92 5.78 22.55 -3.82
CA SER A 92 4.60 21.92 -3.18
C SER A 92 4.95 21.18 -1.89
N LYS A 93 6.24 20.97 -1.58
CA LYS A 93 6.76 20.26 -0.40
C LYS A 93 6.28 18.81 -0.30
N LYS A 94 5.90 18.19 -1.41
CA LYS A 94 5.37 16.83 -1.47
C LYS A 94 6.09 16.01 -2.54
N ILE A 95 6.52 14.82 -2.16
CA ILE A 95 6.95 13.74 -3.05
C ILE A 95 6.14 12.49 -2.72
N ARG A 96 5.55 11.87 -3.73
CA ARG A 96 4.73 10.67 -3.61
C ARG A 96 5.52 9.47 -4.09
N VAL A 97 5.71 8.51 -3.20
CA VAL A 97 6.45 7.28 -3.46
C VAL A 97 5.47 6.14 -3.63
N LEU A 98 5.32 5.65 -4.86
CA LEU A 98 4.62 4.41 -5.15
C LEU A 98 5.49 3.24 -4.71
N THR A 99 4.92 2.34 -3.97
CA THR A 99 5.62 1.16 -3.44
C THR A 99 4.67 -0.03 -3.37
N THR A 100 5.11 -1.18 -2.87
CA THR A 100 4.24 -2.33 -2.61
C THR A 100 4.33 -2.72 -1.14
N TYR A 101 3.24 -3.27 -0.62
CA TYR A 101 3.22 -3.71 0.78
C TYR A 101 3.87 -5.09 0.90
N THR A 102 5.13 -5.09 1.22
CA THR A 102 5.93 -6.29 1.44
C THR A 102 7.02 -5.99 2.47
N PHE A 103 7.53 -7.01 3.15
CA PHE A 103 8.65 -6.84 4.09
C PHE A 103 9.91 -6.27 3.44
N ALA A 104 10.09 -6.49 2.15
CA ALA A 104 11.20 -5.92 1.40
C ALA A 104 10.99 -4.43 1.11
N ASN A 105 9.78 -4.00 0.80
CA ASN A 105 9.54 -2.66 0.26
C ASN A 105 9.01 -1.68 1.31
N TYR A 106 7.82 -1.95 1.81
CA TYR A 106 7.13 -1.10 2.78
C TYR A 106 6.16 -1.93 3.61
N PHE A 107 6.15 -1.76 4.91
CA PHE A 107 5.16 -2.33 5.84
C PHE A 107 5.07 -1.49 7.11
N VAL A 108 4.01 -1.72 7.88
CA VAL A 108 3.79 -1.08 9.17
C VAL A 108 3.84 -2.16 10.25
N SER A 109 4.63 -1.93 11.31
CA SER A 109 4.69 -2.76 12.50
C SER A 109 4.77 -1.85 13.72
N GLU A 110 4.00 -2.14 14.76
CA GLU A 110 3.95 -1.35 16.00
C GLU A 110 3.85 0.16 15.79
N GLY A 111 3.01 0.60 14.84
CA GLY A 111 2.82 2.00 14.52
C GLY A 111 3.97 2.69 13.80
N GLN A 112 5.01 1.96 13.47
CA GLN A 112 6.16 2.47 12.74
C GLN A 112 6.20 1.91 11.32
N GLN A 113 6.72 2.71 10.40
CA GLN A 113 6.89 2.33 9.00
C GLN A 113 8.28 1.74 8.80
N TYR A 114 8.34 0.63 8.09
CA TYR A 114 9.55 -0.12 7.80
C TYR A 114 9.59 -0.58 6.34
N GLY A 115 10.69 -1.13 5.92
CA GLY A 115 10.95 -1.68 4.61
C GLY A 115 12.28 -1.21 4.07
N TYR A 116 12.90 -2.02 3.22
CA TYR A 116 14.17 -1.66 2.61
C TYR A 116 14.04 -0.41 1.73
N GLU A 117 13.03 -0.40 0.85
CA GLU A 117 12.75 0.74 -0.01
C GLU A 117 12.32 1.97 0.78
N TYR A 118 11.46 1.79 1.78
CA TYR A 118 11.05 2.86 2.69
C TYR A 118 12.25 3.51 3.38
N SER A 119 13.15 2.70 3.94
CA SER A 119 14.32 3.21 4.65
C SER A 119 15.24 4.03 3.74
N GLN A 120 15.45 3.59 2.50
CA GLN A 120 16.24 4.33 1.53
C GLN A 120 15.55 5.65 1.11
N MET A 121 14.23 5.65 0.94
CA MET A 121 13.47 6.87 0.62
C MET A 121 13.45 7.86 1.78
N GLU A 122 13.45 7.41 3.03
CA GLU A 122 13.59 8.30 4.20
C GLU A 122 15.01 8.92 4.26
N GLU A 123 16.06 8.20 3.86
CA GLU A 123 17.39 8.80 3.69
C GLU A 123 17.42 9.82 2.54
N PHE A 124 16.72 9.54 1.42
CA PHE A 124 16.57 10.52 0.33
C PHE A 124 15.81 11.77 0.79
N LYS A 125 14.78 11.61 1.60
CA LYS A 125 14.08 12.73 2.25
C LYS A 125 15.03 13.58 3.10
N LYS A 126 15.88 12.94 3.93
CA LYS A 126 16.91 13.65 4.70
C LYS A 126 17.91 14.37 3.80
N PHE A 127 18.34 13.71 2.72
CA PHE A 127 19.27 14.28 1.73
C PHE A 127 18.69 15.53 1.03
N LEU A 128 17.43 15.52 0.62
CA LEU A 128 16.75 16.66 0.02
C LEU A 128 16.50 17.81 0.99
N ASN A 129 16.36 17.51 2.28
CA ASN A 129 16.09 18.47 3.32
C ASN A 129 17.34 18.95 4.07
N LYS A 130 18.53 18.50 3.67
CA LYS A 130 19.79 18.89 4.29
C LYS A 130 19.95 20.42 4.28
N GLY A 131 20.24 20.99 5.46
CA GLY A 131 20.39 22.44 5.66
C GLY A 131 19.09 23.24 5.78
N LYS A 132 17.93 22.59 5.65
CA LYS A 132 16.63 23.24 5.90
C LYS A 132 16.28 23.12 7.38
N THR A 133 16.32 24.23 8.09
CA THR A 133 16.00 24.29 9.53
C THR A 133 14.53 24.64 9.80
N ARG A 134 13.89 25.36 8.89
CA ARG A 134 12.49 25.74 9.00
C ARG A 134 11.58 24.63 8.49
N ARG A 135 10.61 24.21 9.31
CA ARG A 135 9.67 23.13 8.98
C ARG A 135 8.77 23.45 7.78
N ASP A 136 8.45 24.73 7.55
CA ASP A 136 7.70 25.19 6.38
C ASP A 136 8.45 25.02 5.04
N ARG A 137 9.72 24.60 5.07
CA ARG A 137 10.56 24.33 3.89
C ARG A 137 10.89 22.86 3.68
N ILE A 138 10.45 21.98 4.59
CA ILE A 138 10.72 20.55 4.52
C ILE A 138 9.82 19.91 3.47
N VAL A 139 10.41 19.12 2.58
CA VAL A 139 9.70 18.26 1.64
C VAL A 139 9.31 16.98 2.36
N GLU A 140 8.01 16.66 2.39
CA GLU A 140 7.47 15.46 2.98
C GLU A 140 7.28 14.36 1.93
N PHE A 141 7.48 13.10 2.35
CA PHE A 141 7.30 11.94 1.50
C PHE A 141 6.03 11.19 1.91
N TYR A 142 5.23 10.84 0.89
CA TYR A 142 3.97 10.11 1.04
C TYR A 142 4.12 8.76 0.36
N TYR A 143 4.05 7.69 1.14
CA TYR A 143 4.17 6.34 0.64
C TYR A 143 2.79 5.82 0.25
N ILE A 144 2.65 5.39 -1.00
CA ILE A 144 1.41 4.90 -1.60
C ILE A 144 1.65 3.45 -2.01
N PRO A 145 1.34 2.49 -1.13
CA PRO A 145 1.50 1.08 -1.47
C PRO A 145 0.37 0.64 -2.42
N ILE A 146 0.75 0.05 -3.54
CA ILE A 146 -0.15 -0.45 -4.59
C ILE A 146 0.37 -1.77 -5.13
N SER A 147 -0.40 -2.43 -6.00
CA SER A 147 0.05 -3.67 -6.64
C SER A 147 1.16 -3.43 -7.66
N TYR A 148 1.90 -4.48 -7.95
CA TYR A 148 3.03 -4.40 -8.87
C TYR A 148 2.65 -4.00 -10.29
N ASP A 149 1.55 -4.56 -10.81
CA ASP A 149 0.99 -4.28 -12.15
C ASP A 149 0.55 -2.83 -12.31
N MET A 150 0.22 -2.16 -11.20
CA MET A 150 -0.25 -0.78 -11.19
C MET A 150 0.85 0.27 -11.00
N LEU A 151 2.08 -0.12 -10.61
CA LEU A 151 3.15 0.83 -10.31
C LEU A 151 3.51 1.73 -11.51
N ILE A 152 3.71 1.14 -12.68
CA ILE A 152 4.06 1.90 -13.91
C ILE A 152 2.87 2.72 -14.40
N PRO A 153 1.66 2.15 -14.59
CA PRO A 153 0.49 2.94 -14.97
C PRO A 153 0.22 4.14 -14.04
N ALA A 154 0.35 3.96 -12.73
CA ALA A 154 0.16 5.02 -11.77
C ALA A 154 1.21 6.13 -11.88
N LEU A 155 2.47 5.75 -12.06
CA LEU A 155 3.55 6.71 -12.26
C LEU A 155 3.33 7.54 -13.52
N GLU A 156 3.03 6.90 -14.65
CA GLU A 156 2.80 7.56 -15.94
C GLU A 156 1.60 8.53 -15.85
N ASN A 157 0.51 8.11 -15.21
CA ASN A 157 -0.68 8.92 -15.02
C ASN A 157 -0.55 10.01 -13.95
N GLY A 158 0.62 10.15 -13.29
CA GLY A 158 0.89 11.22 -12.34
C GLY A 158 0.29 11.04 -10.94
N TYR A 159 -0.04 9.80 -10.55
CA TYR A 159 -0.50 9.47 -9.19
C TYR A 159 0.63 9.21 -8.21
N GLY A 160 1.86 9.20 -8.67
CA GLY A 160 3.09 9.14 -7.88
C GLY A 160 4.21 9.87 -8.59
N ASP A 161 5.32 10.05 -7.92
CA ASP A 161 6.48 10.77 -8.44
C ASP A 161 7.71 9.87 -8.56
N ILE A 162 7.84 8.89 -7.66
CA ILE A 162 8.89 7.88 -7.63
C ILE A 162 8.22 6.51 -7.46
N VAL A 163 8.71 5.47 -8.14
CA VAL A 163 8.42 4.08 -7.78
C VAL A 163 9.64 3.49 -7.07
N ALA A 164 9.45 3.08 -5.81
CA ALA A 164 10.41 2.38 -4.98
C ALA A 164 9.79 1.06 -4.50
N ALA A 165 9.97 -0.01 -5.29
CA ALA A 165 9.27 -1.28 -5.11
C ALA A 165 10.13 -2.50 -5.50
N HIS A 166 11.45 -2.38 -5.40
CA HIS A 166 12.39 -3.48 -5.67
C HIS A 166 12.14 -4.13 -7.03
N LEU A 167 12.14 -3.29 -8.09
CA LEU A 167 11.86 -3.75 -9.45
C LEU A 167 13.13 -3.82 -10.30
N THR A 168 13.29 -4.97 -10.95
CA THR A 168 14.38 -5.22 -11.91
C THR A 168 14.31 -4.21 -13.07
N ILE A 169 15.44 -3.62 -13.41
CA ILE A 169 15.62 -2.82 -14.62
C ILE A 169 15.51 -3.76 -15.82
N THR A 170 14.51 -3.54 -16.68
CA THR A 170 14.32 -4.31 -17.92
C THR A 170 14.09 -3.37 -19.09
N THR A 171 14.44 -3.80 -20.30
CA THR A 171 14.23 -3.04 -21.54
C THR A 171 12.75 -2.67 -21.69
N LYS A 172 11.84 -3.65 -21.50
CA LYS A 172 10.40 -3.44 -21.59
C LYS A 172 9.90 -2.33 -20.67
N ARG A 173 10.33 -2.32 -19.40
CA ARG A 173 9.93 -1.26 -18.44
C ARG A 173 10.55 0.09 -18.80
N SER A 174 11.77 0.09 -19.34
CA SER A 174 12.46 1.32 -19.77
C SER A 174 11.84 1.99 -21.00
N GLU A 175 10.97 1.31 -21.73
CA GLU A 175 10.17 1.90 -22.80
C GLU A 175 9.12 2.89 -22.24
N ALA A 176 8.51 2.59 -21.09
CA ALA A 176 7.47 3.40 -20.45
C ALA A 176 8.05 4.45 -19.49
N VAL A 177 9.04 4.10 -18.70
CA VAL A 177 9.58 4.94 -17.61
C VAL A 177 11.10 5.05 -17.68
N ASP A 178 11.66 5.99 -16.92
CA ASP A 178 13.10 6.10 -16.71
C ASP A 178 13.50 5.44 -15.39
N PHE A 179 14.56 4.66 -15.43
CA PHE A 179 15.23 4.14 -14.24
C PHE A 179 16.37 5.06 -13.78
N THR A 180 16.57 5.10 -12.48
CA THR A 180 17.81 5.62 -11.88
C THR A 180 18.99 4.69 -12.17
N SER A 181 20.21 5.13 -11.85
CA SER A 181 21.35 4.23 -11.71
C SER A 181 21.01 3.08 -10.75
N PRO A 182 21.54 1.86 -10.97
CA PRO A 182 21.26 0.76 -10.06
C PRO A 182 21.75 1.04 -8.63
N TYR A 183 20.89 0.79 -7.64
CA TYR A 183 21.29 0.83 -6.23
C TYR A 183 21.66 -0.56 -5.68
N LEU A 184 21.20 -1.64 -6.35
CA LEU A 184 21.48 -3.03 -6.03
C LEU A 184 21.71 -3.83 -7.32
N TRP A 185 22.73 -4.70 -7.34
CA TRP A 185 23.15 -5.47 -8.54
C TRP A 185 23.87 -6.75 -8.13
N ASN A 186 24.30 -7.55 -9.12
CA ASN A 186 24.89 -8.88 -8.93
C ASN A 186 23.96 -9.80 -8.12
N LEU A 187 22.72 -9.85 -8.53
CA LEU A 187 21.71 -10.78 -8.04
C LEU A 187 21.30 -11.70 -9.18
N LYS A 188 20.71 -12.82 -8.83
CA LYS A 188 20.30 -13.86 -9.78
C LYS A 188 18.84 -14.17 -9.58
N GLU A 189 18.13 -14.52 -10.65
CA GLU A 189 16.83 -15.18 -10.56
C GLU A 189 17.05 -16.69 -10.44
N VAL A 190 16.56 -17.29 -9.36
CA VAL A 190 16.78 -18.71 -9.03
C VAL A 190 15.46 -19.45 -8.82
N LEU A 191 15.52 -20.78 -8.94
CA LEU A 191 14.38 -21.65 -8.72
C LEU A 191 14.14 -21.88 -7.22
N VAL A 192 12.88 -21.89 -6.81
CA VAL A 192 12.40 -22.32 -5.48
C VAL A 192 11.35 -23.40 -5.69
N THR A 193 11.54 -24.57 -5.10
CA THR A 193 10.59 -25.71 -5.19
C THR A 193 10.11 -26.11 -3.81
N HIS A 194 8.96 -26.80 -3.74
CA HIS A 194 8.61 -27.59 -2.58
C HIS A 194 9.63 -28.72 -2.36
N GLU A 195 9.86 -29.13 -1.13
CA GLU A 195 10.85 -30.16 -0.82
C GLU A 195 10.55 -31.53 -1.43
N ASP A 196 9.24 -31.84 -1.65
CA ASP A 196 8.78 -33.10 -2.26
C ASP A 196 9.03 -33.18 -3.77
N ILE A 197 9.50 -32.10 -4.42
CA ILE A 197 9.79 -32.11 -5.84
C ILE A 197 11.12 -32.82 -6.08
N ASP A 198 11.13 -33.72 -7.08
CA ASP A 198 12.34 -34.41 -7.51
C ASP A 198 13.48 -33.43 -7.80
N GLU A 199 14.71 -33.87 -7.56
CA GLU A 199 15.91 -33.06 -7.75
C GLU A 199 15.98 -32.48 -9.17
N ILE A 200 16.18 -31.17 -9.27
CA ILE A 200 16.38 -30.44 -10.51
C ILE A 200 17.86 -30.03 -10.58
N LYS A 201 18.58 -30.55 -11.57
CA LYS A 201 20.03 -30.32 -11.76
C LYS A 201 20.35 -29.34 -12.87
N THR A 202 19.48 -29.28 -13.88
CA THR A 202 19.66 -28.45 -15.08
C THR A 202 18.37 -27.68 -15.39
N LEU A 203 18.46 -26.66 -16.24
CA LEU A 203 17.28 -25.95 -16.72
C LEU A 203 16.38 -26.86 -17.59
N GLU A 204 16.96 -27.82 -18.30
CA GLU A 204 16.27 -28.78 -19.13
C GLU A 204 15.33 -29.71 -18.32
N ASP A 205 15.65 -29.99 -17.05
CA ASP A 205 14.81 -30.78 -16.13
C ASP A 205 13.45 -30.10 -15.82
N LEU A 206 13.31 -28.83 -16.20
CA LEU A 206 12.06 -28.07 -16.08
C LEU A 206 11.10 -28.30 -17.25
N SER A 207 11.53 -29.02 -18.29
CA SER A 207 10.66 -29.38 -19.43
C SER A 207 9.35 -30.00 -18.94
N GLU A 208 8.22 -29.52 -19.48
CA GLU A 208 6.85 -29.92 -19.13
C GLU A 208 6.41 -29.67 -17.67
N ARG A 209 7.30 -29.23 -16.79
CA ARG A 209 6.95 -28.89 -15.40
C ARG A 209 6.17 -27.58 -15.34
N VAL A 210 5.41 -27.41 -14.25
CA VAL A 210 4.53 -26.26 -14.03
C VAL A 210 5.25 -25.26 -13.09
N VAL A 211 5.49 -24.06 -13.57
CA VAL A 211 6.13 -22.98 -12.80
C VAL A 211 5.16 -21.82 -12.63
N TYR A 212 4.97 -21.37 -11.40
CA TYR A 212 4.07 -20.27 -11.07
C TYR A 212 4.87 -18.98 -10.85
N VAL A 213 4.50 -17.91 -11.54
CA VAL A 213 5.12 -16.59 -11.38
C VAL A 213 4.08 -15.49 -11.55
N ARG A 214 4.38 -14.29 -11.05
CA ARG A 214 3.54 -13.12 -11.30
C ARG A 214 3.67 -12.69 -12.77
N GLU A 215 2.54 -12.34 -13.39
CA GLU A 215 2.46 -12.04 -14.82
C GLU A 215 3.37 -10.89 -15.27
N ASP A 216 3.45 -9.82 -14.48
CA ASP A 216 4.23 -8.60 -14.74
C ASP A 216 5.69 -8.68 -14.26
N SER A 217 6.13 -9.84 -13.76
CA SER A 217 7.49 -10.04 -13.22
C SER A 217 8.55 -10.23 -14.32
N SER A 218 9.81 -9.93 -13.97
CA SER A 218 10.97 -10.31 -14.78
C SER A 218 11.08 -11.83 -14.92
N TYR A 219 10.66 -12.58 -13.91
CA TYR A 219 10.65 -14.05 -13.90
C TYR A 219 9.81 -14.64 -15.04
N HIS A 220 8.62 -14.04 -15.31
CA HIS A 220 7.79 -14.44 -16.45
C HIS A 220 8.51 -14.23 -17.79
N THR A 221 9.24 -13.12 -17.92
CA THR A 221 10.05 -12.85 -19.11
C THR A 221 11.20 -13.86 -19.24
N SER A 222 11.89 -14.16 -18.14
CA SER A 222 12.99 -15.14 -18.12
C SER A 222 12.51 -16.54 -18.49
N LEU A 223 11.35 -16.98 -18.00
CA LEU A 223 10.74 -18.26 -18.38
C LEU A 223 10.33 -18.30 -19.86
N LYS A 224 9.78 -17.21 -20.41
CA LYS A 224 9.47 -17.12 -21.86
C LYS A 224 10.73 -17.22 -22.71
N ASN A 225 11.80 -16.55 -22.32
CA ASN A 225 13.08 -16.62 -23.01
C ASN A 225 13.65 -18.04 -22.97
N LEU A 226 13.56 -18.72 -21.82
CA LEU A 226 13.99 -20.12 -21.71
C LEU A 226 13.12 -21.04 -22.59
N ASN A 227 11.81 -20.89 -22.62
CA ASN A 227 10.92 -21.64 -23.52
C ASN A 227 11.24 -21.40 -25.00
N ALA A 228 11.63 -20.18 -25.38
CA ALA A 228 12.12 -19.90 -26.74
C ALA A 228 13.41 -20.69 -27.06
N SER A 229 14.35 -20.78 -26.11
CA SER A 229 15.55 -21.60 -26.25
C SER A 229 15.23 -23.10 -26.30
N PHE A 230 14.27 -23.58 -25.52
CA PHE A 230 13.79 -24.97 -25.55
C PHE A 230 13.19 -25.32 -26.91
N SER A 231 12.37 -24.44 -27.47
CA SER A 231 11.80 -24.60 -28.81
C SER A 231 12.88 -24.77 -29.87
N ALA A 232 13.93 -23.93 -29.82
CA ALA A 232 15.07 -24.04 -30.74
C ALA A 232 15.84 -25.37 -30.62
N LYS A 233 15.86 -25.95 -29.40
CA LYS A 233 16.48 -27.26 -29.08
C LYS A 233 15.51 -28.44 -29.24
N LYS A 234 14.26 -28.21 -29.62
CA LYS A 234 13.18 -29.23 -29.70
C LYS A 234 12.88 -29.87 -28.32
N ILE A 235 13.10 -29.15 -27.24
CA ILE A 235 12.74 -29.56 -25.89
C ILE A 235 11.30 -29.08 -25.62
N PRO A 236 10.41 -29.90 -25.03
CA PRO A 236 9.07 -29.45 -24.65
C PRO A 236 9.10 -28.26 -23.68
N PRO A 237 8.17 -27.29 -23.82
CA PRO A 237 8.21 -26.06 -23.03
C PRO A 237 7.82 -26.28 -21.57
N ILE A 238 8.29 -25.40 -20.69
CA ILE A 238 7.81 -25.22 -19.32
C ILE A 238 6.36 -24.71 -19.37
N LYS A 239 5.49 -25.27 -18.56
CA LYS A 239 4.10 -24.81 -18.36
C LYS A 239 4.09 -23.62 -17.39
N ILE A 240 4.01 -22.42 -17.93
CA ILE A 240 4.02 -21.20 -17.12
C ILE A 240 2.58 -20.89 -16.69
N VAL A 241 2.36 -20.77 -15.38
CA VAL A 241 1.09 -20.31 -14.81
C VAL A 241 1.32 -18.93 -14.20
N THR A 242 0.58 -17.94 -14.72
CA THR A 242 0.68 -16.58 -14.23
C THR A 242 -0.29 -16.32 -13.09
N LEU A 243 0.19 -15.57 -12.09
CA LEU A 243 -0.57 -15.08 -10.96
C LEU A 243 -0.74 -13.56 -11.09
N PRO A 244 -1.86 -12.98 -10.58
CA PRO A 244 -2.09 -11.55 -10.63
C PRO A 244 -1.00 -10.74 -9.93
N GLY A 245 -0.82 -9.48 -10.32
CA GLY A 245 0.11 -8.52 -9.69
C GLY A 245 -0.11 -8.27 -8.19
N LEU A 246 -1.25 -8.73 -7.69
CA LEU A 246 -1.66 -8.78 -6.28
C LEU A 246 -0.80 -9.69 -5.41
N VAL A 247 -0.32 -10.79 -5.99
CA VAL A 247 0.40 -11.82 -5.24
C VAL A 247 1.88 -11.51 -5.35
N ASN A 248 2.51 -11.15 -4.24
CA ASN A 248 3.95 -10.86 -4.24
C ASN A 248 4.80 -12.15 -4.20
N THR A 249 6.09 -12.02 -4.53
CA THR A 249 7.02 -13.16 -4.58
C THR A 249 7.11 -13.93 -3.25
N GLY A 250 7.07 -13.24 -2.11
CA GLY A 250 7.08 -13.89 -0.79
C GLY A 250 5.85 -14.78 -0.58
N GLU A 251 4.66 -14.29 -0.95
CA GLU A 251 3.42 -15.07 -0.87
C GLU A 251 3.43 -16.28 -1.82
N ILE A 252 4.03 -16.12 -3.01
CA ILE A 252 4.19 -17.26 -3.92
C ILE A 252 5.11 -18.32 -3.29
N ILE A 253 6.20 -17.91 -2.65
CA ILE A 253 7.08 -18.84 -1.91
C ILE A 253 6.35 -19.50 -0.74
N GLU A 254 5.50 -18.77 -0.01
CA GLU A 254 4.64 -19.36 1.04
C GLU A 254 3.68 -20.43 0.47
N MET A 255 3.13 -20.20 -0.72
CA MET A 255 2.30 -21.19 -1.41
C MET A 255 3.12 -22.44 -1.80
N VAL A 256 4.39 -22.27 -2.19
CA VAL A 256 5.32 -23.38 -2.43
C VAL A 256 5.57 -24.12 -1.12
N ASN A 257 5.90 -23.43 -0.03
CA ASN A 257 6.12 -24.04 1.28
C ASN A 257 4.91 -24.81 1.81
N ALA A 258 3.70 -24.34 1.49
CA ALA A 258 2.47 -25.03 1.87
C ALA A 258 2.10 -26.21 0.95
N GLY A 259 2.92 -26.54 -0.06
CA GLY A 259 2.64 -27.57 -1.06
C GLY A 259 1.45 -27.24 -1.98
N ALA A 260 0.95 -25.99 -1.97
CA ALA A 260 -0.19 -25.58 -2.80
C ALA A 260 0.21 -25.43 -4.28
N ILE A 261 1.47 -25.09 -4.54
CA ILE A 261 2.07 -25.03 -5.88
C ILE A 261 3.48 -25.66 -5.83
N PRO A 262 3.95 -26.27 -6.93
CA PRO A 262 5.19 -27.03 -6.90
C PRO A 262 6.45 -26.16 -6.86
N MET A 263 6.48 -25.05 -7.61
CA MET A 263 7.69 -24.24 -7.75
C MET A 263 7.42 -22.83 -8.28
N THR A 264 8.37 -21.95 -8.00
CA THR A 264 8.39 -20.55 -8.46
C THR A 264 9.84 -20.09 -8.71
N LEU A 265 9.98 -18.86 -9.23
CA LEU A 265 11.25 -18.13 -9.30
C LEU A 265 11.27 -16.99 -8.28
N ALA A 266 12.46 -16.71 -7.79
CA ALA A 266 12.69 -15.54 -6.94
C ALA A 266 14.11 -14.99 -7.13
N ASP A 267 14.30 -13.72 -6.79
CA ASP A 267 15.64 -13.15 -6.67
C ASP A 267 16.42 -13.84 -5.55
N SER A 268 17.68 -14.13 -5.79
CA SER A 268 18.53 -14.97 -4.93
C SER A 268 18.57 -14.53 -3.47
N HIS A 269 18.51 -13.24 -3.17
CA HIS A 269 18.47 -12.73 -1.80
C HIS A 269 17.11 -12.97 -1.12
N ILE A 270 16.00 -12.87 -1.87
CA ILE A 270 14.65 -13.19 -1.36
C ILE A 270 14.53 -14.70 -1.16
N ALA A 271 14.99 -15.51 -2.12
CA ALA A 271 14.99 -16.96 -2.02
C ALA A 271 15.82 -17.45 -0.84
N SER A 272 17.03 -16.91 -0.66
CA SER A 272 17.89 -17.27 0.48
C SER A 272 17.26 -16.95 1.82
N PHE A 273 16.66 -15.76 1.94
CA PHE A 273 15.95 -15.37 3.15
C PHE A 273 14.72 -16.26 3.43
N ALA A 274 13.96 -16.60 2.38
CA ALA A 274 12.83 -17.52 2.50
C ALA A 274 13.28 -18.94 2.93
N GLY A 275 14.42 -19.42 2.40
CA GLY A 275 15.00 -20.71 2.80
C GLY A 275 15.46 -20.78 4.26
N GLU A 276 15.70 -19.63 4.92
CA GLU A 276 15.97 -19.58 6.37
C GLU A 276 14.67 -19.60 7.21
N LEU A 277 13.53 -19.25 6.61
CA LEU A 277 12.24 -19.11 7.31
C LEU A 277 11.32 -20.32 7.14
N PHE A 278 11.39 -20.98 5.99
CA PHE A 278 10.48 -22.04 5.58
C PHE A 278 11.23 -23.37 5.48
N SER A 279 10.68 -24.41 6.12
CA SER A 279 11.30 -25.75 6.19
C SER A 279 11.05 -26.59 4.94
N ASP A 280 9.90 -26.38 4.27
CA ASP A 280 9.38 -27.31 3.26
C ASP A 280 9.67 -26.81 1.83
N ILE A 281 10.67 -25.90 1.70
CA ILE A 281 11.16 -25.43 0.41
C ILE A 281 12.63 -25.78 0.18
N ARG A 282 12.99 -25.92 -1.10
CA ARG A 282 14.38 -26.05 -1.56
C ARG A 282 14.72 -24.89 -2.49
N VAL A 283 15.81 -24.18 -2.16
CA VAL A 283 16.36 -23.09 -2.97
C VAL A 283 17.48 -23.61 -3.85
N HIS A 284 17.30 -23.58 -5.16
CA HIS A 284 18.26 -24.07 -6.14
C HIS A 284 19.14 -22.93 -6.64
N THR A 285 20.22 -22.63 -5.92
CA THR A 285 21.13 -21.51 -6.25
C THR A 285 21.94 -21.72 -7.53
N SER A 286 22.05 -22.96 -8.01
CA SER A 286 22.69 -23.35 -9.26
C SER A 286 21.76 -23.28 -10.48
N ILE A 287 20.45 -23.29 -10.28
CA ILE A 287 19.45 -23.18 -11.35
C ILE A 287 19.12 -21.71 -11.55
N VAL A 288 19.81 -21.07 -12.47
CA VAL A 288 19.79 -19.61 -12.69
C VAL A 288 19.11 -19.28 -14.00
N PHE A 289 18.12 -18.39 -13.96
CA PHE A 289 17.38 -17.92 -15.14
C PHE A 289 17.90 -16.58 -15.67
N ASN A 290 18.42 -15.75 -14.78
CA ASN A 290 19.04 -14.46 -15.10
C ASN A 290 20.17 -14.17 -14.12
N GLU A 291 21.37 -13.87 -14.62
CA GLU A 291 22.57 -13.62 -13.80
C GLU A 291 22.88 -12.13 -13.59
N ASP A 292 22.22 -11.23 -14.33
CA ASP A 292 22.48 -9.79 -14.29
C ASP A 292 21.29 -8.99 -13.80
N VAL A 293 20.75 -9.37 -12.64
CA VAL A 293 19.64 -8.66 -12.03
C VAL A 293 20.13 -7.38 -11.36
N LYS A 294 19.53 -6.26 -11.78
CA LYS A 294 19.80 -4.92 -11.27
C LYS A 294 18.51 -4.23 -10.89
N PHE A 295 18.50 -3.55 -9.75
CA PHE A 295 17.34 -2.79 -9.24
C PHE A 295 17.60 -1.30 -9.31
N GLY A 296 16.60 -0.56 -9.77
CA GLY A 296 16.59 0.90 -9.84
C GLY A 296 15.21 1.44 -9.45
N TRP A 297 15.17 2.68 -9.00
CA TRP A 297 13.91 3.39 -8.82
C TRP A 297 13.43 3.94 -10.16
N MET A 298 12.11 4.05 -10.32
CA MET A 298 11.53 4.56 -11.55
C MET A 298 10.98 5.97 -11.34
N VAL A 299 11.13 6.80 -12.36
CA VAL A 299 10.52 8.11 -12.50
C VAL A 299 9.92 8.25 -13.89
N ARG A 300 9.01 9.20 -14.09
CA ARG A 300 8.50 9.53 -15.43
C ARG A 300 9.63 10.03 -16.34
N LYS A 301 9.53 9.79 -17.64
CA LYS A 301 10.51 10.27 -18.63
C LYS A 301 10.65 11.79 -18.67
N ASN A 302 9.61 12.52 -18.28
CA ASN A 302 9.64 13.99 -18.19
C ASN A 302 10.10 14.53 -16.82
N ASN A 303 10.76 13.70 -16.00
CA ASN A 303 11.30 14.08 -14.70
C ASN A 303 12.86 13.97 -14.62
N PRO A 304 13.61 14.62 -15.52
CA PRO A 304 15.06 14.48 -15.57
C PRO A 304 15.75 15.05 -14.32
N GLN A 305 15.24 16.11 -13.70
CA GLN A 305 15.85 16.72 -12.52
C GLN A 305 15.66 15.84 -11.28
N LEU A 306 14.48 15.21 -11.13
CA LEU A 306 14.25 14.23 -10.07
C LEU A 306 15.18 13.02 -10.24
N LYS A 307 15.30 12.49 -11.47
CA LYS A 307 16.22 11.38 -11.81
C LYS A 307 17.67 11.72 -11.47
N ALA A 308 18.14 12.89 -11.88
CA ALA A 308 19.50 13.35 -11.58
C ALA A 308 19.74 13.42 -10.07
N ARG A 309 18.78 13.98 -9.31
CA ARG A 309 18.91 14.12 -7.86
C ARG A 309 18.87 12.78 -7.13
N LEU A 310 18.07 11.82 -7.60
CA LEU A 310 18.08 10.44 -7.11
C LEU A 310 19.43 9.76 -7.41
N ASN A 311 20.00 9.96 -8.59
CA ASN A 311 21.31 9.40 -8.95
C ASN A 311 22.44 9.96 -8.07
N ASP A 312 22.43 11.26 -7.75
CA ASP A 312 23.36 11.85 -6.77
C ASP A 312 23.25 11.13 -5.42
N PHE A 313 22.02 10.95 -4.95
CA PHE A 313 21.74 10.30 -3.67
C PHE A 313 22.15 8.81 -3.66
N ILE A 314 21.90 8.06 -4.74
CA ILE A 314 22.23 6.64 -4.85
C ILE A 314 23.71 6.38 -4.54
N THR A 315 24.58 7.31 -4.86
CA THR A 315 26.02 7.17 -4.55
C THR A 315 26.31 6.95 -3.07
N THR A 316 25.39 7.36 -2.20
CA THR A 316 25.51 7.29 -0.72
C THR A 316 24.86 6.04 -0.11
N VAL A 317 23.90 5.41 -0.80
CA VAL A 317 23.08 4.29 -0.24
C VAL A 317 23.12 3.00 -1.06
N LYS A 318 23.80 2.99 -2.20
CA LYS A 318 23.89 1.79 -3.05
C LYS A 318 24.66 0.66 -2.38
N LYS A 319 24.51 -0.56 -2.90
CA LYS A 319 25.32 -1.73 -2.50
C LYS A 319 26.80 -1.37 -2.45
N GLY A 320 27.49 -1.79 -1.40
CA GLY A 320 28.90 -1.49 -1.15
C GLY A 320 29.15 -0.24 -0.29
N THR A 321 28.16 0.64 -0.11
CA THR A 321 28.24 1.73 0.88
C THR A 321 27.88 1.24 2.27
N LEU A 322 28.32 1.96 3.31
CA LEU A 322 27.99 1.60 4.69
C LEU A 322 26.47 1.51 4.91
N ILE A 323 25.73 2.54 4.49
CA ILE A 323 24.27 2.61 4.68
C ILE A 323 23.57 1.52 3.85
N GLY A 324 23.95 1.35 2.58
CA GLY A 324 23.38 0.31 1.72
C GLY A 324 23.57 -1.09 2.28
N ASN A 325 24.76 -1.40 2.81
CA ASN A 325 25.05 -2.69 3.41
C ASN A 325 24.29 -2.90 4.74
N ILE A 326 24.14 -1.85 5.58
CA ILE A 326 23.37 -1.91 6.83
C ILE A 326 21.90 -2.24 6.53
N TYR A 327 21.27 -1.54 5.57
CA TYR A 327 19.87 -1.81 5.23
C TYR A 327 19.69 -3.16 4.57
N PHE A 328 20.61 -3.56 3.66
CA PHE A 328 20.56 -4.89 3.06
C PHE A 328 20.62 -6.00 4.14
N LYS A 329 21.57 -5.89 5.07
CA LYS A 329 21.70 -6.84 6.18
C LYS A 329 20.43 -6.87 7.05
N ARG A 330 19.90 -5.71 7.40
CA ARG A 330 18.72 -5.56 8.26
C ARG A 330 17.48 -6.23 7.67
N TYR A 331 17.21 -6.05 6.37
CA TYR A 331 15.97 -6.50 5.74
C TYR A 331 16.07 -7.85 5.03
N PHE A 332 17.25 -8.26 4.58
CA PHE A 332 17.41 -9.48 3.81
C PHE A 332 18.28 -10.57 4.49
N LYS A 333 18.82 -10.28 5.67
CA LYS A 333 19.57 -11.28 6.43
C LYS A 333 19.08 -11.44 7.88
N GLU A 334 18.89 -10.35 8.60
CA GLU A 334 18.56 -10.40 10.03
C GLU A 334 17.05 -10.27 10.30
N ASN A 335 16.34 -9.60 9.45
CA ASN A 335 14.92 -9.21 9.48
C ASN A 335 14.13 -9.67 10.76
N PRO A 336 14.27 -8.95 11.89
CA PRO A 336 13.60 -9.32 13.13
C PRO A 336 12.07 -9.21 13.00
N TRP A 337 11.57 -8.29 12.16
CA TRP A 337 10.14 -8.05 11.97
C TRP A 337 9.43 -9.23 11.29
N VAL A 338 10.05 -9.89 10.30
CA VAL A 338 9.46 -11.09 9.69
C VAL A 338 9.37 -12.22 10.69
N ARG A 339 10.40 -12.39 11.53
CA ARG A 339 10.41 -13.40 12.59
C ARG A 339 9.34 -13.11 13.66
N GLU A 340 9.06 -11.83 13.96
CA GLU A 340 8.02 -11.41 14.91
C GLU A 340 6.63 -11.35 14.26
N ALA A 341 6.50 -10.89 13.02
CA ALA A 341 5.21 -10.91 12.30
C ALA A 341 4.69 -12.34 12.10
N LEU A 342 5.57 -13.34 12.01
CA LEU A 342 5.19 -14.75 12.06
C LEU A 342 4.68 -15.18 13.46
N LYS A 343 4.91 -14.38 14.52
CA LYS A 343 4.39 -14.62 15.88
C LYS A 343 2.99 -14.05 16.16
N ARG A 344 2.34 -13.35 15.23
CA ARG A 344 0.89 -13.06 15.18
C ARG A 344 0.23 -12.24 16.29
N GLU A 345 0.87 -11.41 17.06
CA GLU A 345 0.17 -10.67 18.10
C GLU A 345 -0.50 -9.37 17.62
N ASP A 346 0.07 -8.68 16.63
CA ASP A 346 -0.43 -7.33 16.23
C ASP A 346 -1.62 -7.35 15.27
N LEU A 347 -1.72 -8.36 14.41
CA LEU A 347 -2.88 -8.54 13.52
C LEU A 347 -4.14 -8.96 14.29
N ASN A 348 -3.97 -9.65 15.42
CA ASN A 348 -5.07 -10.01 16.30
C ASN A 348 -5.69 -8.78 17.00
N LYS A 349 -4.90 -7.74 17.31
CA LYS A 349 -5.41 -6.53 17.98
C LYS A 349 -6.36 -5.74 17.09
N PHE A 350 -6.02 -5.50 15.82
CA PHE A 350 -6.92 -4.83 14.88
C PHE A 350 -8.24 -5.60 14.73
N SER A 351 -8.17 -6.90 14.44
CA SER A 351 -9.34 -7.76 14.28
C SER A 351 -10.20 -7.83 15.54
N THR A 352 -9.59 -7.76 16.71
CA THR A 352 -10.28 -7.77 18.01
C THR A 352 -11.15 -6.53 18.19
N TYR A 353 -10.67 -5.35 17.79
CA TYR A 353 -11.37 -4.09 18.04
C TYR A 353 -12.13 -3.54 16.82
N ALA A 354 -11.94 -4.08 15.63
CA ALA A 354 -12.66 -3.68 14.42
C ALA A 354 -14.20 -3.65 14.59
N PRO A 355 -14.84 -4.63 15.26
CA PRO A 355 -16.29 -4.56 15.52
C PRO A 355 -16.71 -3.32 16.33
N LEU A 356 -15.90 -2.86 17.29
CA LEU A 356 -16.17 -1.66 18.07
C LEU A 356 -16.05 -0.40 17.21
N PHE A 357 -15.01 -0.32 16.36
CA PHE A 357 -14.84 0.80 15.45
C PHE A 357 -15.98 0.88 14.43
N LYS A 358 -16.42 -0.24 13.86
CA LYS A 358 -17.58 -0.31 12.97
C LYS A 358 -18.85 0.16 13.67
N LYS A 359 -19.16 -0.38 14.85
CA LYS A 359 -20.35 -0.03 15.65
C LYS A 359 -20.47 1.48 15.91
N TYR A 360 -19.38 2.10 16.34
CA TYR A 360 -19.41 3.53 16.67
C TYR A 360 -19.17 4.42 15.45
N GLY A 361 -18.52 3.92 14.40
CA GLY A 361 -18.43 4.58 13.11
C GLY A 361 -19.81 4.77 12.47
N GLU A 362 -20.62 3.71 12.41
CA GLU A 362 -22.01 3.76 11.95
C GLU A 362 -22.86 4.71 12.79
N LYS A 363 -22.73 4.62 14.12
CA LYS A 363 -23.52 5.44 15.05
C LYS A 363 -23.31 6.94 14.86
N TYR A 364 -22.09 7.37 14.56
CA TYR A 364 -21.68 8.78 14.50
C TYR A 364 -21.37 9.26 13.08
N GLY A 365 -21.59 8.44 12.06
CA GLY A 365 -21.32 8.80 10.67
C GLY A 365 -19.86 9.10 10.37
N ILE A 366 -18.93 8.40 11.04
CA ILE A 366 -17.48 8.53 10.85
C ILE A 366 -16.95 7.21 10.31
N ASP A 367 -16.09 7.28 9.27
CA ASP A 367 -15.49 6.09 8.70
C ASP A 367 -14.74 5.29 9.78
N TRP A 368 -15.11 4.02 9.95
CA TRP A 368 -14.58 3.17 11.01
C TRP A 368 -13.09 2.90 10.89
N MET A 369 -12.53 2.94 9.67
CA MET A 369 -11.10 2.80 9.43
C MET A 369 -10.34 4.06 9.85
N LEU A 370 -10.96 5.23 9.75
CA LEU A 370 -10.40 6.46 10.28
C LEU A 370 -10.37 6.42 11.81
N ILE A 371 -11.42 5.87 12.45
CA ILE A 371 -11.46 5.63 13.89
C ILE A 371 -10.36 4.63 14.30
N ALA A 372 -10.18 3.56 13.53
CA ALA A 372 -9.08 2.61 13.74
C ALA A 372 -7.71 3.29 13.61
N ALA A 373 -7.52 4.14 12.60
CA ALA A 373 -6.27 4.89 12.40
C ALA A 373 -6.00 5.87 13.56
N LEU A 374 -7.04 6.52 14.06
CA LEU A 374 -6.96 7.35 15.26
C LEU A 374 -6.59 6.53 16.50
N SER A 375 -7.26 5.41 16.75
CA SER A 375 -6.95 4.51 17.86
C SER A 375 -5.52 3.95 17.79
N PHE A 376 -5.06 3.67 16.59
CA PHE A 376 -3.69 3.23 16.36
C PHE A 376 -2.65 4.34 16.64
N GLN A 377 -2.93 5.57 16.23
CA GLN A 377 -2.10 6.74 16.56
C GLN A 377 -2.03 6.99 18.07
N GLU A 378 -3.11 6.73 18.80
CA GLU A 378 -3.21 7.00 20.23
C GLU A 378 -2.54 5.93 21.11
N SER A 379 -2.70 4.66 20.76
CA SER A 379 -2.32 3.56 21.66
C SER A 379 -1.73 2.34 20.97
N GLN A 380 -1.67 2.29 19.64
CA GLN A 380 -1.32 1.07 18.88
C GLN A 380 -2.25 -0.12 19.25
N PHE A 381 -3.53 0.19 19.47
CA PHE A 381 -4.54 -0.76 19.93
C PHE A 381 -4.26 -1.39 21.30
N ASP A 382 -3.48 -0.73 22.18
CA ASP A 382 -3.30 -1.20 23.54
C ASP A 382 -4.43 -0.67 24.47
N PRO A 383 -5.33 -1.53 24.96
CA PRO A 383 -6.42 -1.12 25.85
C PRO A 383 -5.93 -0.66 27.22
N ASN A 384 -4.69 -0.98 27.59
CA ASN A 384 -4.10 -0.65 28.89
C ASN A 384 -3.19 0.58 28.82
N ALA A 385 -3.01 1.16 27.63
CA ALA A 385 -2.16 2.33 27.42
C ALA A 385 -2.56 3.49 28.37
N ARG A 386 -1.54 4.18 28.90
CA ARG A 386 -1.73 5.34 29.78
C ARG A 386 -0.72 6.43 29.43
N SER A 387 -1.22 7.64 29.21
CA SER A 387 -0.37 8.79 29.03
C SER A 387 0.09 9.40 30.38
N ARG A 388 1.15 10.18 30.33
CA ARG A 388 1.62 11.01 31.48
C ARG A 388 0.56 12.01 31.96
N TYR A 389 -0.41 12.36 31.14
CA TYR A 389 -1.48 13.30 31.45
C TYR A 389 -2.77 12.59 31.95
N GLY A 390 -2.74 11.27 32.14
CA GLY A 390 -3.85 10.47 32.67
C GLY A 390 -4.87 10.03 31.62
N ALA A 391 -4.60 10.20 30.34
CA ALA A 391 -5.41 9.59 29.28
C ALA A 391 -5.24 8.07 29.30
N VAL A 392 -6.30 7.32 28.97
CA VAL A 392 -6.31 5.85 29.07
C VAL A 392 -6.93 5.19 27.85
N GLY A 393 -6.48 3.97 27.58
CA GLY A 393 -7.10 3.01 26.66
C GLY A 393 -6.86 3.26 25.19
N LEU A 394 -7.63 2.57 24.37
CA LEU A 394 -7.49 2.50 22.91
C LEU A 394 -7.44 3.88 22.23
N MET A 395 -8.26 4.82 22.69
CA MET A 395 -8.36 6.17 22.10
C MET A 395 -7.80 7.25 23.02
N GLN A 396 -7.02 6.89 24.04
CA GLN A 396 -6.38 7.82 25.00
C GLN A 396 -7.33 8.90 25.51
N VAL A 397 -8.49 8.47 26.05
CA VAL A 397 -9.53 9.38 26.56
C VAL A 397 -9.18 9.82 27.98
N LEU A 398 -9.26 11.11 28.24
CA LEU A 398 -9.14 11.65 29.61
C LEU A 398 -10.40 11.32 30.42
N PRO A 399 -10.29 11.05 31.74
CA PRO A 399 -11.45 10.82 32.60
C PRO A 399 -12.46 11.99 32.59
N SER A 400 -11.98 13.23 32.50
CA SER A 400 -12.81 14.43 32.35
C SER A 400 -13.63 14.40 31.06
N THR A 401 -12.99 14.04 29.92
CA THR A 401 -13.67 13.91 28.64
C THR A 401 -14.72 12.79 28.66
N GLY A 402 -14.40 11.64 29.26
CA GLY A 402 -15.36 10.56 29.41
C GLY A 402 -16.60 11.02 30.19
N LYS A 403 -16.40 11.77 31.29
CA LYS A 403 -17.49 12.35 32.10
C LYS A 403 -18.30 13.38 31.32
N GLU A 404 -17.64 14.27 30.56
CA GLU A 404 -18.29 15.27 29.72
C GLU A 404 -19.14 14.61 28.63
N MET A 405 -18.66 13.52 28.03
CA MET A 405 -19.43 12.72 27.07
C MET A 405 -20.51 11.83 27.72
N GLY A 406 -20.67 11.84 29.04
CA GLY A 406 -21.63 11.02 29.74
C GLY A 406 -21.31 9.53 29.73
N ILE A 407 -20.04 9.16 29.56
CA ILE A 407 -19.62 7.77 29.51
C ILE A 407 -18.73 7.45 30.70
N SER A 408 -19.22 6.53 31.54
CA SER A 408 -18.49 6.01 32.70
C SER A 408 -17.59 4.81 32.28
N ASN A 409 -16.67 4.44 33.17
CA ASN A 409 -15.78 3.29 32.99
C ASN A 409 -15.02 3.26 31.66
N ILE A 410 -14.38 4.37 31.31
CA ILE A 410 -13.56 4.49 30.08
C ILE A 410 -12.32 3.58 30.07
N LYS A 411 -12.09 2.76 31.09
CA LYS A 411 -11.07 1.71 31.09
C LYS A 411 -11.51 0.48 30.30
N SER A 412 -12.83 0.28 30.13
CA SER A 412 -13.36 -0.76 29.25
C SER A 412 -13.08 -0.38 27.79
N PRO A 413 -12.57 -1.30 26.95
CA PRO A 413 -12.30 -1.03 25.54
C PRO A 413 -13.50 -0.44 24.79
N GLU A 414 -14.69 -0.99 24.99
CA GLU A 414 -15.92 -0.52 24.34
C GLU A 414 -16.29 0.91 24.77
N ASN A 415 -16.30 1.20 26.08
CA ASN A 415 -16.62 2.53 26.56
C ASN A 415 -15.54 3.55 26.17
N ASN A 416 -14.30 3.11 26.05
CA ASN A 416 -13.19 3.94 25.61
C ASN A 416 -13.36 4.38 24.16
N VAL A 417 -13.62 3.43 23.26
CA VAL A 417 -13.93 3.70 21.85
C VAL A 417 -15.16 4.58 21.73
N HIS A 418 -16.25 4.26 22.46
CA HIS A 418 -17.46 5.07 22.46
C HIS A 418 -17.19 6.53 22.89
N ALA A 419 -16.45 6.73 23.98
CA ALA A 419 -16.13 8.07 24.47
C ALA A 419 -15.27 8.87 23.50
N GLY A 420 -14.24 8.24 22.91
CA GLY A 420 -13.36 8.88 21.94
C GLY A 420 -14.07 9.27 20.65
N VAL A 421 -14.89 8.36 20.10
CA VAL A 421 -15.66 8.65 18.87
C VAL A 421 -16.73 9.71 19.12
N LYS A 422 -17.45 9.64 20.26
CA LYS A 422 -18.44 10.65 20.64
C LYS A 422 -17.80 12.02 20.82
N TYR A 423 -16.61 12.09 21.39
CA TYR A 423 -15.87 13.35 21.52
C TYR A 423 -15.44 13.90 20.16
N LEU A 424 -14.95 13.05 19.28
CA LEU A 424 -14.59 13.45 17.91
C LEU A 424 -15.80 14.04 17.16
N ASP A 425 -16.94 13.37 17.25
CA ASP A 425 -18.21 13.80 16.69
C ASP A 425 -18.69 15.14 17.29
N TYR A 426 -18.68 15.25 18.61
CA TYR A 426 -19.02 16.49 19.32
C TYR A 426 -18.16 17.68 18.87
N VAL A 427 -16.84 17.47 18.70
CA VAL A 427 -15.93 18.52 18.24
C VAL A 427 -16.22 18.90 16.78
N ARG A 428 -16.47 17.92 15.93
CA ARG A 428 -16.86 18.13 14.54
C ARG A 428 -18.10 19.00 14.46
N ASP A 429 -19.17 18.55 15.09
CA ASP A 429 -20.49 19.20 15.00
C ASP A 429 -20.50 20.59 15.63
N ARG A 430 -19.85 20.76 16.78
CA ARG A 430 -19.91 22.02 17.52
C ARG A 430 -19.05 23.13 16.92
N TYR A 431 -17.89 22.78 16.33
CA TYR A 431 -16.89 23.78 15.95
C TYR A 431 -16.65 23.90 14.45
N PHE A 432 -17.02 22.88 13.65
CA PHE A 432 -16.66 22.81 12.26
C PHE A 432 -17.83 22.46 11.33
N SER A 433 -19.01 22.22 11.83
CA SER A 433 -20.23 21.92 11.06
C SER A 433 -20.83 23.22 10.51
N THR A 434 -20.15 23.85 9.55
CA THR A 434 -20.58 25.04 8.83
C THR A 434 -20.70 24.72 7.34
N GLU A 435 -21.59 25.41 6.61
CA GLU A 435 -21.86 25.14 5.19
C GLU A 435 -20.64 25.35 4.28
N ASP A 436 -19.69 26.18 4.74
CA ASP A 436 -18.47 26.50 4.00
C ASP A 436 -17.36 25.44 4.14
N ILE A 437 -17.47 24.53 5.12
CA ILE A 437 -16.46 23.48 5.35
C ILE A 437 -16.97 22.13 4.84
N PRO A 438 -16.34 21.52 3.82
CA PRO A 438 -16.67 20.18 3.36
C PRO A 438 -16.62 19.14 4.51
N MET A 439 -17.50 18.15 4.49
CA MET A 439 -17.65 17.15 5.55
C MET A 439 -16.34 16.43 5.90
N ASP A 440 -15.54 16.12 4.90
CA ASP A 440 -14.25 15.47 5.07
C ASP A 440 -13.21 16.40 5.73
N GLU A 441 -13.28 17.70 5.49
CA GLU A 441 -12.44 18.69 6.16
C GLU A 441 -12.89 18.94 7.60
N GLN A 442 -14.21 18.90 7.87
CA GLN A 442 -14.73 18.96 9.25
C GLN A 442 -14.14 17.85 10.11
N VAL A 443 -14.04 16.62 9.56
CA VAL A 443 -13.43 15.49 10.26
C VAL A 443 -11.92 15.72 10.47
N ARG A 444 -11.20 16.27 9.50
CA ARG A 444 -9.77 16.60 9.65
C ARG A 444 -9.51 17.65 10.72
N PHE A 445 -10.36 18.69 10.77
CA PHE A 445 -10.28 19.69 11.83
C PHE A 445 -10.60 19.10 13.21
N ALA A 446 -11.56 18.17 13.29
CA ALA A 446 -11.86 17.46 14.52
C ALA A 446 -10.68 16.57 14.96
N LEU A 447 -10.01 15.86 14.05
CA LEU A 447 -8.79 15.10 14.34
C LEU A 447 -7.66 15.99 14.86
N ALA A 448 -7.40 17.13 14.21
CA ALA A 448 -6.42 18.09 14.69
C ALA A 448 -6.76 18.63 16.08
N SER A 449 -8.06 18.84 16.32
CA SER A 449 -8.58 19.32 17.60
C SER A 449 -8.52 18.27 18.71
N TYR A 450 -8.58 16.99 18.35
CA TYR A 450 -8.40 15.89 19.31
C TYR A 450 -7.04 15.96 20.00
N ASN A 451 -6.01 16.34 19.26
CA ASN A 451 -4.65 16.53 19.76
C ASN A 451 -4.44 17.92 20.39
N ALA A 452 -4.84 18.99 19.70
CA ALA A 452 -4.46 20.37 20.06
C ALA A 452 -5.55 21.17 20.77
N GLY A 453 -6.77 20.64 20.79
CA GLY A 453 -7.97 21.34 21.27
C GLY A 453 -8.61 22.25 20.19
N PRO A 454 -9.96 22.35 20.17
CA PRO A 454 -10.70 23.04 19.10
C PRO A 454 -10.41 24.56 19.04
N ALA A 455 -10.19 25.21 20.17
CA ALA A 455 -9.87 26.64 20.20
C ALA A 455 -8.54 26.97 19.49
N ASN A 456 -7.56 26.09 19.58
CA ASN A 456 -6.28 26.27 18.90
C ASN A 456 -6.41 26.06 17.38
N ILE A 457 -7.23 25.10 16.95
CA ILE A 457 -7.46 24.86 15.53
C ILE A 457 -8.29 26.01 14.91
N GLN A 458 -9.24 26.58 15.63
CA GLN A 458 -9.97 27.75 15.18
C GLN A 458 -9.06 28.96 14.99
N LYS A 459 -8.12 29.20 15.91
CA LYS A 459 -7.06 30.22 15.76
C LYS A 459 -6.14 29.93 14.57
N SER A 460 -5.86 28.65 14.33
CA SER A 460 -5.04 28.21 13.19
C SER A 460 -5.71 28.49 11.85
N ARG A 461 -7.03 28.33 11.73
CA ARG A 461 -7.83 28.69 10.55
C ARG A 461 -7.70 30.19 10.26
N ASN A 462 -7.92 31.03 11.26
CA ASN A 462 -7.77 32.49 11.13
C ASN A 462 -6.32 32.88 10.74
N THR A 463 -5.34 32.19 11.29
CA THR A 463 -3.91 32.42 10.96
C THR A 463 -3.61 32.00 9.53
N ALA A 464 -4.17 30.88 9.04
CA ALA A 464 -4.03 30.42 7.66
C ALA A 464 -4.64 31.43 6.68
N GLU A 465 -5.84 31.90 6.95
CA GLU A 465 -6.54 32.93 6.16
C GLU A 465 -5.72 34.22 6.08
N ALA A 466 -5.21 34.72 7.22
CA ALA A 466 -4.32 35.89 7.26
C ALA A 466 -2.99 35.69 6.51
N MET A 467 -2.60 34.45 6.23
CA MET A 467 -1.43 34.08 5.42
C MET A 467 -1.78 33.85 3.94
N GLY A 468 -3.05 34.01 3.54
CA GLY A 468 -3.52 33.80 2.17
C GLY A 468 -3.79 32.34 1.81
N TYR A 469 -3.98 31.47 2.80
CA TYR A 469 -4.38 30.07 2.64
C TYR A 469 -5.89 29.92 2.82
N ASP A 470 -6.46 28.85 2.26
CA ASP A 470 -7.86 28.51 2.41
C ASP A 470 -8.18 28.02 3.84
N PRO A 471 -9.00 28.76 4.63
CA PRO A 471 -9.33 28.39 6.00
C PRO A 471 -10.29 27.20 6.10
N THR A 472 -10.84 26.72 4.98
CA THR A 472 -11.79 25.60 4.93
C THR A 472 -11.15 24.27 4.61
N GLN A 473 -9.85 24.25 4.30
CA GLN A 473 -9.08 23.05 3.96
C GLN A 473 -7.91 22.83 4.90
N TRP A 474 -7.70 21.58 5.33
CA TRP A 474 -6.60 21.24 6.24
C TRP A 474 -5.24 21.16 5.53
N PHE A 475 -5.11 20.22 4.58
CA PHE A 475 -3.82 19.98 3.93
C PHE A 475 -3.36 21.16 3.07
N ASP A 476 -2.08 21.51 3.21
CA ASP A 476 -1.40 22.63 2.56
C ASP A 476 -1.98 24.02 2.89
N ASN A 477 -3.03 24.10 3.70
CA ASN A 477 -3.73 25.33 4.07
C ASN A 477 -3.72 25.56 5.58
N VAL A 478 -4.71 25.06 6.33
CA VAL A 478 -4.81 25.31 7.77
C VAL A 478 -3.67 24.64 8.55
N GLU A 479 -3.08 23.57 8.04
CA GLU A 479 -1.86 23.02 8.65
C GLU A 479 -0.70 24.01 8.68
N MET A 480 -0.61 24.95 7.71
CA MET A 480 0.41 26.01 7.71
C MET A 480 0.14 27.05 8.79
N GLY A 481 -1.13 27.41 8.98
CA GLY A 481 -1.56 28.24 10.10
C GLY A 481 -1.32 27.57 11.46
N THR A 482 -1.60 26.24 11.54
CA THR A 482 -1.36 25.44 12.74
C THR A 482 0.13 25.32 13.06
N MET A 483 0.97 25.11 12.06
CA MET A 483 2.42 25.10 12.20
C MET A 483 2.95 26.36 12.84
N LYS A 484 2.38 27.52 12.45
CA LYS A 484 2.78 28.84 12.97
C LYS A 484 2.18 29.11 14.36
N GLN A 485 0.90 28.77 14.58
CA GLN A 485 0.13 29.15 15.75
C GLN A 485 0.35 28.21 16.94
N VAL A 486 0.42 26.91 16.70
CA VAL A 486 0.49 25.86 17.72
C VAL A 486 1.83 25.14 17.67
N GLY A 487 2.30 24.85 16.47
CA GLY A 487 3.52 24.08 16.25
C GLY A 487 3.25 22.84 15.38
N PRO A 488 4.25 21.97 15.26
CA PRO A 488 4.24 20.86 14.32
C PRO A 488 3.47 19.62 14.78
N GLU A 489 3.24 19.49 16.10
CA GLU A 489 2.69 18.25 16.68
C GLU A 489 1.30 17.92 16.11
N PRO A 490 0.30 18.84 16.09
CA PRO A 490 -1.00 18.53 15.51
C PRO A 490 -0.95 18.27 14.01
N VAL A 491 -0.05 18.94 13.30
CA VAL A 491 0.14 18.70 11.84
C VAL A 491 0.66 17.29 11.60
N GLN A 492 1.69 16.88 12.34
CA GLN A 492 2.23 15.53 12.24
C GLN A 492 1.21 14.47 12.68
N TYR A 493 0.41 14.77 13.70
CA TYR A 493 -0.64 13.90 14.19
C TYR A 493 -1.68 13.59 13.11
N VAL A 494 -2.25 14.60 12.47
CA VAL A 494 -3.23 14.40 11.38
C VAL A 494 -2.60 13.67 10.19
N ARG A 495 -1.36 14.01 9.84
CA ARG A 495 -0.62 13.33 8.77
C ARG A 495 -0.39 11.84 9.07
N ASN A 496 -0.06 11.50 10.32
CA ASN A 496 0.11 10.11 10.74
C ASN A 496 -1.21 9.34 10.66
N ILE A 497 -2.31 9.90 11.20
CA ILE A 497 -3.63 9.27 11.11
C ILE A 497 -4.02 9.03 9.65
N ASN A 498 -3.78 9.99 8.77
CA ASN A 498 -4.05 9.84 7.36
C ASN A 498 -3.22 8.72 6.70
N LYS A 499 -1.95 8.57 7.08
CA LYS A 499 -1.09 7.45 6.63
C LYS A 499 -1.65 6.09 7.08
N TYR A 500 -2.05 5.98 8.34
CA TYR A 500 -2.65 4.75 8.89
C TYR A 500 -3.99 4.46 8.26
N TYR A 501 -4.84 5.49 8.10
CA TYR A 501 -6.12 5.37 7.42
C TYR A 501 -5.95 4.81 5.99
N LEU A 502 -5.05 5.39 5.20
CA LEU A 502 -4.69 4.86 3.88
C LEU A 502 -4.24 3.39 3.95
N SER A 503 -3.36 3.07 4.90
CA SER A 503 -2.88 1.71 5.09
C SER A 503 -4.03 0.74 5.40
N PHE A 504 -4.95 1.10 6.30
CA PHE A 504 -6.09 0.26 6.67
C PHE A 504 -7.13 0.17 5.56
N LEU A 505 -7.44 1.29 4.90
CA LEU A 505 -8.36 1.33 3.77
C LEU A 505 -7.90 0.40 2.65
N ILE A 506 -6.63 0.51 2.29
CA ILE A 506 -6.01 -0.35 1.31
C ILE A 506 -6.00 -1.79 1.85
N SER A 507 -5.74 -2.02 3.12
CA SER A 507 -5.77 -3.32 3.76
C SER A 507 -7.14 -4.02 3.65
N ASP A 508 -8.25 -3.41 3.85
CA ASP A 508 -9.59 -4.02 3.84
C ASP A 508 -10.07 -4.41 2.42
N VAL A 509 -9.86 -3.53 1.44
CA VAL A 509 -10.29 -3.77 0.04
C VAL A 509 -9.66 -5.02 -0.57
N VAL A 510 -8.47 -5.36 -0.17
CA VAL A 510 -7.73 -6.50 -0.70
C VAL A 510 -8.09 -7.82 -0.03
N ALA A 511 -8.61 -7.86 1.25
CA ALA A 511 -9.16 -9.12 1.80
C ALA A 511 -10.35 -9.59 0.98
N ASP A 512 -11.23 -8.65 0.68
CA ASP A 512 -12.47 -8.96 -0.03
C ASP A 512 -12.17 -9.58 -1.39
N VAL A 513 -11.21 -9.02 -2.12
CA VAL A 513 -10.85 -9.54 -3.47
C VAL A 513 -10.10 -10.86 -3.42
N LYS A 514 -9.23 -11.09 -2.44
CA LYS A 514 -8.62 -12.41 -2.25
C LYS A 514 -9.65 -13.48 -1.89
N GLU A 515 -10.59 -13.15 -1.04
CA GLU A 515 -11.65 -14.08 -0.68
C GLU A 515 -12.55 -14.39 -1.89
N GLU A 516 -12.92 -13.39 -2.71
CA GLU A 516 -13.65 -13.59 -3.96
C GLU A 516 -12.87 -14.46 -4.96
N TYR A 517 -11.58 -14.16 -5.18
CA TYR A 517 -10.73 -14.98 -6.07
C TYR A 517 -10.60 -16.41 -5.55
N LYS A 518 -10.41 -16.59 -4.24
CA LYS A 518 -10.33 -17.91 -3.61
C LYS A 518 -11.63 -18.68 -3.74
N GLN A 519 -12.79 -18.04 -3.54
CA GLN A 519 -14.10 -18.65 -3.70
C GLN A 519 -14.35 -19.03 -5.17
N LYS A 520 -14.01 -18.15 -6.11
CA LYS A 520 -14.08 -18.45 -7.55
C LYS A 520 -13.22 -19.66 -7.91
N LYS A 521 -11.99 -19.72 -7.44
CA LYS A 521 -11.06 -20.83 -7.68
C LYS A 521 -11.53 -22.13 -7.03
N LEU A 522 -12.06 -22.08 -5.80
CA LEU A 522 -12.68 -23.23 -5.14
C LEU A 522 -13.90 -23.77 -5.92
N ASN A 523 -14.71 -22.87 -6.45
CA ASN A 523 -15.89 -23.24 -7.25
C ASN A 523 -15.49 -23.83 -8.61
N GLU A 524 -14.43 -23.32 -9.26
CA GLU A 524 -13.86 -23.92 -10.47
C GLU A 524 -13.32 -25.34 -10.22
N LEU A 525 -12.67 -25.57 -9.08
CA LEU A 525 -12.16 -26.89 -8.70
C LEU A 525 -13.28 -27.88 -8.34
N LYS A 526 -14.37 -27.40 -7.74
CA LYS A 526 -15.57 -28.23 -7.46
C LYS A 526 -16.32 -28.61 -8.73
N LYS A 527 -16.32 -27.77 -9.77
CA LYS A 527 -16.96 -28.09 -11.08
C LYS A 527 -16.13 -29.04 -11.93
N LYS A 528 -14.86 -29.29 -11.61
CA LYS A 528 -13.96 -30.21 -12.32
C LYS A 528 -13.87 -31.62 -11.68
N LYS A 529 -14.52 -31.82 -10.53
CA LYS A 529 -14.76 -33.13 -9.89
C LYS A 529 -16.17 -33.60 -10.19
#